data_d5fcb232eeb8cdb71e03589ae6b9158c
#
_entry.id   d5fcb232eeb8cdb71e03589ae6b9158c
#
_cell.length_a   1.000
_cell.length_b   1.000
_cell.length_c   1.000
_cell.angle_alpha   90.00
_cell.angle_beta   90.00
_cell.angle_gamma   90.00
#
_symmetry.space_group_name_H-M   'P 1'
#
loop_
_entity.id
_entity.type
_entity.pdbx_description
1 polymer ?
#
loop_
_entity_poly.entity_id
_entity_poly.type
_entity_poly.pdbx_seq_one_letter_code
_entity_poly.pdbx_strand_id
1 'polypeptide(L)'
;SDDDLTFFALVYKDYDATVACLKDLRQHYPSSRVILRSDGDQDPRFPLLASGHKVDFYGELRLFGIENGGAVIERMLELFLERPTRYLFKIDPDTVIHRPFKYLPVRSGVFGTLQCEEETPAVQGGCMGFSRDSADQILQSRMLRDVRLKEPANFINDSPYFFRMAYRANRCGLASFDWIVPWVAGELGIPVYRFDEVNCGWQQPPPNPEGRYAVSHPRG
;
A
#
# COMPACT_ATOMS: atom_id res chain seq x y z
N SER A 1 -7.45 18.48 -1.81
CA SER A 1 -8.41 18.10 -2.87
C SER A 1 -8.31 16.59 -3.13
N ASP A 2 -9.42 15.95 -3.52
CA ASP A 2 -9.44 14.55 -3.95
C ASP A 2 -8.55 14.33 -5.17
N ASP A 3 -8.38 15.34 -6.02
CA ASP A 3 -7.52 15.31 -7.20
C ASP A 3 -6.02 15.16 -6.84
N ASP A 4 -5.65 15.40 -5.59
CA ASP A 4 -4.29 15.17 -5.08
C ASP A 4 -4.03 13.69 -4.73
N LEU A 5 -5.06 12.85 -4.74
CA LEU A 5 -5.00 11.49 -4.24
C LEU A 5 -5.05 10.45 -5.36
N THR A 6 -4.21 9.44 -5.22
CA THR A 6 -4.31 8.18 -5.97
C THR A 6 -4.47 7.05 -4.97
N PHE A 7 -5.47 6.20 -5.18
CA PHE A 7 -5.60 4.92 -4.48
C PHE A 7 -5.19 3.79 -5.41
N PHE A 8 -4.43 2.85 -4.89
CA PHE A 8 -3.98 1.67 -5.63
C PHE A 8 -4.38 0.41 -4.88
N ALA A 9 -5.01 -0.52 -5.58
CA ALA A 9 -5.28 -1.86 -5.06
C ALA A 9 -4.77 -2.94 -6.01
N LEU A 10 -4.04 -3.91 -5.44
CA LEU A 10 -3.69 -5.15 -6.12
C LEU A 10 -4.84 -6.14 -5.92
N VAL A 11 -5.45 -6.61 -7.00
CA VAL A 11 -6.60 -7.51 -6.96
C VAL A 11 -6.27 -8.86 -7.60
N TYR A 12 -6.83 -9.93 -7.06
CA TYR A 12 -6.61 -11.29 -7.57
C TYR A 12 -7.88 -12.14 -7.57
N LYS A 13 -8.54 -12.30 -6.43
CA LYS A 13 -9.75 -13.12 -6.25
C LYS A 13 -10.86 -12.45 -5.45
N ASP A 14 -10.55 -11.29 -4.88
CA ASP A 14 -11.37 -10.62 -3.88
C ASP A 14 -12.41 -9.69 -4.53
N TYR A 15 -13.22 -10.24 -5.46
CA TYR A 15 -14.15 -9.43 -6.25
C TYR A 15 -15.16 -8.68 -5.38
N ASP A 16 -15.85 -9.36 -4.47
CA ASP A 16 -16.90 -8.73 -3.66
C ASP A 16 -16.34 -7.69 -2.68
N ALA A 17 -15.18 -7.98 -2.07
CA ALA A 17 -14.47 -7.02 -1.24
C ALA A 17 -14.02 -5.80 -2.05
N THR A 18 -13.50 -6.01 -3.26
CA THR A 18 -13.13 -4.92 -4.18
C THR A 18 -14.33 -4.06 -4.55
N VAL A 19 -15.49 -4.66 -4.84
CA VAL A 19 -16.75 -3.92 -5.11
C VAL A 19 -17.12 -3.02 -3.95
N ALA A 20 -17.08 -3.55 -2.73
CA ALA A 20 -17.41 -2.81 -1.53
C ALA A 20 -16.43 -1.63 -1.32
N CYS A 21 -15.13 -1.89 -1.44
CA CYS A 21 -14.11 -0.87 -1.30
C CYS A 21 -14.24 0.25 -2.35
N LEU A 22 -14.50 -0.08 -3.61
CA LEU A 22 -14.71 0.91 -4.68
C LEU A 22 -15.95 1.76 -4.47
N LYS A 23 -17.04 1.18 -3.94
CA LYS A 23 -18.24 1.95 -3.56
C LYS A 23 -17.91 2.98 -2.48
N ASP A 24 -17.21 2.55 -1.42
CA ASP A 24 -16.77 3.46 -0.36
C ASP A 24 -15.86 4.57 -0.92
N LEU A 25 -14.88 4.21 -1.76
CA LEU A 25 -13.99 5.18 -2.40
C LEU A 25 -14.78 6.22 -3.21
N ARG A 26 -15.70 5.79 -4.05
CA ARG A 26 -16.48 6.73 -4.89
C ARG A 26 -17.45 7.56 -4.12
N GLN A 27 -17.96 7.07 -2.99
CA GLN A 27 -18.78 7.85 -2.07
C GLN A 27 -18.00 8.99 -1.42
N HIS A 28 -16.77 8.75 -1.01
CA HIS A 28 -15.99 9.69 -0.20
C HIS A 28 -14.92 10.45 -0.99
N TYR A 29 -14.47 9.91 -2.12
CA TYR A 29 -13.45 10.48 -3.00
C TYR A 29 -13.88 10.36 -4.48
N PRO A 30 -14.92 11.10 -4.90
CA PRO A 30 -15.51 10.93 -6.22
C PRO A 30 -14.60 11.27 -7.39
N SER A 31 -13.61 12.17 -7.19
CA SER A 31 -12.68 12.62 -8.23
C SER A 31 -11.28 12.04 -8.11
N SER A 32 -10.96 11.31 -7.04
CA SER A 32 -9.64 10.71 -6.87
C SER A 32 -9.31 9.72 -7.99
N ARG A 33 -8.04 9.64 -8.34
CA ARG A 33 -7.55 8.56 -9.20
C ARG A 33 -7.60 7.24 -8.43
N VAL A 34 -8.16 6.20 -9.04
CA VAL A 34 -8.13 4.84 -8.50
C VAL A 34 -7.53 3.92 -9.53
N ILE A 35 -6.55 3.14 -9.12
CA ILE A 35 -5.84 2.16 -9.94
C ILE A 35 -6.17 0.77 -9.39
N LEU A 36 -6.72 -0.09 -10.22
CA LEU A 36 -6.79 -1.52 -9.97
C LEU A 36 -5.78 -2.24 -10.86
N ARG A 37 -4.86 -2.95 -10.27
CA ARG A 37 -3.97 -3.85 -10.97
C ARG A 37 -4.34 -5.29 -10.65
N SER A 38 -4.67 -6.07 -11.68
CA SER A 38 -4.84 -7.51 -11.52
C SER A 38 -3.48 -8.20 -11.36
N ASP A 39 -3.35 -9.07 -10.36
CA ASP A 39 -2.19 -9.97 -10.24
C ASP A 39 -2.47 -11.31 -10.94
N GLY A 40 -2.79 -11.24 -12.21
CA GLY A 40 -3.21 -12.34 -13.07
C GLY A 40 -4.73 -12.34 -13.30
N ASP A 41 -5.13 -12.79 -14.48
CA ASP A 41 -6.53 -12.78 -14.95
C ASP A 41 -7.37 -13.88 -14.26
N GLN A 42 -7.69 -13.68 -13.02
CA GLN A 42 -8.45 -14.67 -12.25
C GLN A 42 -9.96 -14.45 -12.31
N ASP A 43 -10.39 -13.21 -12.44
CA ASP A 43 -11.81 -12.87 -12.51
C ASP A 43 -12.09 -11.90 -13.65
N PRO A 44 -12.77 -12.34 -14.73
CA PRO A 44 -13.05 -11.51 -15.91
C PRO A 44 -14.02 -10.35 -15.60
N ARG A 45 -14.61 -10.30 -14.42
CA ARG A 45 -15.49 -9.20 -14.01
C ARG A 45 -14.74 -7.93 -13.62
N PHE A 46 -13.44 -8.01 -13.27
CA PHE A 46 -12.66 -6.83 -12.86
C PHE A 46 -12.60 -5.71 -13.91
N PRO A 47 -12.37 -5.97 -15.21
CA PRO A 47 -12.42 -4.91 -16.21
C PRO A 47 -13.77 -4.18 -16.28
N LEU A 48 -14.89 -4.91 -16.15
CA LEU A 48 -16.24 -4.35 -16.14
C LEU A 48 -16.49 -3.51 -14.89
N LEU A 49 -16.05 -4.01 -13.73
CA LEU A 49 -16.12 -3.30 -12.47
C LEU A 49 -15.36 -1.98 -12.55
N ALA A 50 -14.16 -2.00 -13.12
CA ALA A 50 -13.34 -0.82 -13.28
C ALA A 50 -14.04 0.25 -14.14
N SER A 51 -14.62 -0.13 -15.27
CA SER A 51 -15.40 0.76 -16.12
C SER A 51 -16.58 1.40 -15.37
N GLY A 52 -17.35 0.59 -14.63
CA GLY A 52 -18.49 1.07 -13.84
C GLY A 52 -18.13 2.05 -12.73
N HIS A 53 -16.91 2.00 -12.20
CA HIS A 53 -16.43 2.85 -11.11
C HIS A 53 -15.41 3.92 -11.54
N LYS A 54 -15.18 4.13 -12.84
CA LYS A 54 -14.21 5.10 -13.37
C LYS A 54 -12.80 4.87 -12.79
N VAL A 55 -12.31 3.67 -12.93
CA VAL A 55 -11.03 3.22 -12.37
C VAL A 55 -10.07 2.91 -13.51
N ASP A 56 -8.80 3.27 -13.35
CA ASP A 56 -7.72 2.82 -14.26
C ASP A 56 -7.46 1.33 -13.96
N PHE A 57 -7.76 0.46 -14.92
CA PHE A 57 -7.56 -0.98 -14.77
C PHE A 57 -6.36 -1.45 -15.57
N TYR A 58 -5.48 -2.21 -14.92
CA TYR A 58 -4.30 -2.84 -15.52
C TYR A 58 -4.38 -4.36 -15.35
N GLY A 59 -4.74 -5.06 -16.41
CA GLY A 59 -4.70 -6.53 -16.49
C GLY A 59 -3.29 -6.97 -16.89
N GLU A 60 -2.42 -7.22 -15.92
CA GLU A 60 -1.03 -7.59 -16.16
C GLU A 60 -0.75 -9.03 -15.73
N LEU A 61 0.38 -9.57 -16.20
CA LEU A 61 0.85 -10.88 -15.77
C LEU A 61 1.05 -10.91 -14.26
N ARG A 62 0.79 -12.06 -13.66
CA ARG A 62 0.96 -12.27 -12.24
C ARG A 62 2.41 -12.09 -11.82
N LEU A 63 2.65 -11.21 -10.86
CA LEU A 63 3.97 -10.98 -10.28
C LEU A 63 4.20 -11.79 -9.01
N PHE A 64 3.16 -12.36 -8.42
CA PHE A 64 3.24 -13.09 -7.14
C PHE A 64 3.78 -12.18 -6.03
N GLY A 65 2.89 -11.33 -5.49
CA GLY A 65 3.26 -10.25 -4.56
C GLY A 65 4.08 -10.66 -3.33
N ILE A 66 4.00 -11.92 -2.88
CA ILE A 66 4.81 -12.41 -1.78
C ILE A 66 6.24 -12.70 -2.27
N GLU A 67 6.39 -13.38 -3.40
CA GLU A 67 7.67 -13.82 -3.96
C GLU A 67 8.40 -12.71 -4.71
N ASN A 68 7.66 -11.77 -5.28
CA ASN A 68 8.19 -10.65 -6.08
C ASN A 68 7.67 -9.30 -5.59
N GLY A 69 7.60 -9.10 -4.28
CA GLY A 69 7.07 -7.87 -3.69
C GLY A 69 7.75 -6.60 -4.20
N GLY A 70 9.06 -6.64 -4.43
CA GLY A 70 9.80 -5.52 -5.02
C GLY A 70 9.25 -5.12 -6.40
N ALA A 71 8.99 -6.09 -7.29
CA ALA A 71 8.44 -5.82 -8.61
C ALA A 71 7.00 -5.27 -8.57
N VAL A 72 6.19 -5.77 -7.64
CA VAL A 72 4.82 -5.26 -7.43
C VAL A 72 4.84 -3.82 -6.94
N ILE A 73 5.71 -3.50 -5.97
CA ILE A 73 5.86 -2.14 -5.44
C ILE A 73 6.41 -1.22 -6.54
N GLU A 74 7.42 -1.64 -7.28
CA GLU A 74 7.98 -0.87 -8.39
C GLU A 74 6.88 -0.50 -9.39
N ARG A 75 6.08 -1.48 -9.83
CA ARG A 75 4.99 -1.24 -10.78
C ARG A 75 3.92 -0.31 -10.24
N MET A 76 3.57 -0.43 -8.97
CA MET A 76 2.64 0.49 -8.30
C MET A 76 3.14 1.93 -8.33
N LEU A 77 4.42 2.14 -8.00
CA LEU A 77 5.01 3.49 -8.00
C LEU A 77 5.15 4.07 -9.41
N GLU A 78 5.50 3.26 -10.42
CA GLU A 78 5.49 3.67 -11.83
C GLU A 78 4.11 4.20 -12.23
N LEU A 79 3.05 3.41 -12.01
CA LEU A 79 1.68 3.79 -12.34
C LEU A 79 1.23 5.06 -11.60
N PHE A 80 1.62 5.21 -10.34
CA PHE A 80 1.32 6.41 -9.58
C PHE A 80 1.97 7.65 -10.21
N LEU A 81 3.24 7.55 -10.57
CA LEU A 81 4.01 8.69 -11.07
C LEU A 81 3.63 9.14 -12.49
N GLU A 82 2.85 8.34 -13.23
CA GLU A 82 2.29 8.74 -14.54
C GLU A 82 1.36 9.96 -14.46
N ARG A 83 0.78 10.26 -13.31
CA ARG A 83 -0.13 11.39 -13.10
C ARG A 83 0.40 12.31 -12.00
N PRO A 84 0.14 13.62 -12.05
CA PRO A 84 0.72 14.59 -11.11
C PRO A 84 -0.03 14.65 -9.76
N THR A 85 -0.56 13.54 -9.25
CA THR A 85 -1.15 13.46 -7.92
C THR A 85 -0.07 13.51 -6.84
N ARG A 86 -0.39 14.04 -5.66
CA ARG A 86 0.59 14.30 -4.60
C ARG A 86 0.81 13.11 -3.68
N TYR A 87 -0.23 12.29 -3.48
CA TYR A 87 -0.21 11.18 -2.53
C TYR A 87 -0.74 9.91 -3.17
N LEU A 88 -0.06 8.81 -2.89
CA LEU A 88 -0.51 7.46 -3.16
C LEU A 88 -0.93 6.79 -1.87
N PHE A 89 -2.08 6.14 -1.87
CA PHE A 89 -2.50 5.19 -0.84
C PHE A 89 -2.64 3.80 -1.46
N LYS A 90 -1.70 2.92 -1.13
CA LYS A 90 -1.87 1.49 -1.40
C LYS A 90 -2.88 0.97 -0.39
N ILE A 91 -3.91 0.31 -0.87
CA ILE A 91 -4.96 -0.30 -0.05
C ILE A 91 -5.14 -1.76 -0.44
N ASP A 92 -5.63 -2.57 0.48
CA ASP A 92 -6.09 -3.92 0.16
C ASP A 92 -7.56 -3.90 -0.29
N PRO A 93 -8.01 -4.89 -1.05
CA PRO A 93 -9.39 -4.95 -1.56
C PRO A 93 -10.46 -4.92 -0.47
N ASP A 94 -10.13 -5.39 0.74
CA ASP A 94 -11.01 -5.43 1.91
C ASP A 94 -10.85 -4.22 2.85
N THR A 95 -10.28 -3.13 2.35
CA THR A 95 -10.22 -1.85 3.07
C THR A 95 -11.60 -1.19 3.14
N VAL A 96 -11.88 -0.52 4.26
CA VAL A 96 -13.09 0.29 4.46
C VAL A 96 -12.73 1.76 4.47
N ILE A 97 -13.44 2.55 3.68
CA ILE A 97 -13.35 4.01 3.69
C ILE A 97 -14.59 4.54 4.40
N HIS A 98 -14.42 5.10 5.59
CA HIS A 98 -15.53 5.58 6.44
C HIS A 98 -15.91 7.03 6.15
N ARG A 99 -14.95 7.85 5.77
CA ARG A 99 -15.11 9.29 5.48
C ARG A 99 -13.88 9.83 4.75
N PRO A 100 -13.93 11.03 4.20
CA PRO A 100 -12.74 11.70 3.70
C PRO A 100 -11.72 11.96 4.81
N PHE A 101 -10.43 12.04 4.44
CA PHE A 101 -9.37 12.49 5.35
C PHE A 101 -9.67 13.93 5.81
N LYS A 102 -9.55 14.19 7.10
CA LYS A 102 -9.65 15.54 7.67
C LYS A 102 -8.44 16.41 7.30
N TYR A 103 -7.30 15.76 7.16
CA TYR A 103 -6.06 16.40 6.75
C TYR A 103 -5.20 15.41 5.95
N LEU A 104 -4.26 15.92 5.19
CA LEU A 104 -3.25 15.14 4.48
C LEU A 104 -1.89 15.38 5.12
N PRO A 105 -0.95 14.43 5.03
CA PRO A 105 0.38 14.61 5.56
C PRO A 105 1.08 15.81 4.95
N VAL A 106 1.68 16.67 5.76
CA VAL A 106 2.48 17.81 5.29
C VAL A 106 3.94 17.45 5.09
N ARG A 107 4.39 16.38 5.74
CA ARG A 107 5.77 15.89 5.66
C ARG A 107 5.88 14.83 4.57
N SER A 108 6.92 14.93 3.75
CA SER A 108 7.27 13.87 2.81
C SER A 108 7.65 12.59 3.54
N GLY A 109 7.29 11.43 2.99
CA GLY A 109 7.62 10.15 3.60
C GLY A 109 6.68 9.01 3.19
N VAL A 110 6.84 7.90 3.90
CA VAL A 110 5.93 6.76 3.90
C VAL A 110 5.14 6.79 5.21
N PHE A 111 3.84 6.57 5.16
CA PHE A 111 3.00 6.77 6.33
C PHE A 111 1.80 5.82 6.36
N GLY A 112 1.25 5.61 7.56
CA GLY A 112 0.10 4.74 7.80
C GLY A 112 0.01 4.29 9.25
N THR A 113 -0.54 3.11 9.49
CA THR A 113 -0.54 2.49 10.82
C THR A 113 0.83 1.88 11.08
N LEU A 114 1.54 2.36 12.09
CA LEU A 114 2.84 1.80 12.45
C LEU A 114 2.67 0.46 13.18
N GLN A 115 3.49 -0.50 12.75
CA GLN A 115 3.80 -1.71 13.51
C GLN A 115 5.24 -1.57 14.02
N CYS A 116 5.49 -1.95 15.26
CA CYS A 116 6.83 -1.96 15.83
C CYS A 116 7.49 -0.55 15.83
N GLU A 117 7.10 0.30 16.76
CA GLU A 117 7.51 1.71 16.83
C GLU A 117 8.97 1.93 17.29
N GLU A 118 9.64 0.93 17.90
CA GLU A 118 10.81 1.20 18.73
C GLU A 118 12.12 1.50 18.01
N GLU A 119 12.48 0.86 16.91
CA GLU A 119 13.76 1.12 16.25
C GLU A 119 13.67 1.20 14.74
N THR A 120 12.71 0.52 14.17
CA THR A 120 12.53 0.43 12.72
C THR A 120 11.05 0.43 12.43
N PRO A 121 10.46 1.60 12.19
CA PRO A 121 9.03 1.69 11.98
C PRO A 121 8.64 0.95 10.70
N ALA A 122 7.73 0.00 10.83
CA ALA A 122 7.07 -0.65 9.71
C ALA A 122 5.65 -0.11 9.58
N VAL A 123 5.19 0.14 8.37
CA VAL A 123 3.81 0.53 8.09
C VAL A 123 3.05 -0.67 7.59
N GLN A 124 1.86 -0.88 8.14
CA GLN A 124 1.00 -1.97 7.71
C GLN A 124 0.55 -1.82 6.26
N GLY A 125 0.68 -2.91 5.49
CA GLY A 125 0.39 -2.94 4.06
C GLY A 125 -1.09 -2.82 3.71
N GLY A 126 -2.01 -3.05 4.64
CA GLY A 126 -3.46 -2.92 4.40
C GLY A 126 -3.89 -1.52 3.98
N CYS A 127 -3.22 -0.48 4.49
CA CYS A 127 -3.30 0.88 3.97
C CYS A 127 -1.99 1.62 4.23
N MET A 128 -1.20 1.81 3.18
CA MET A 128 0.12 2.44 3.23
C MET A 128 0.16 3.65 2.31
N GLY A 129 0.57 4.78 2.84
CA GLY A 129 0.63 6.03 2.10
C GLY A 129 2.06 6.42 1.70
N PHE A 130 2.19 7.10 0.57
CA PHE A 130 3.43 7.64 0.03
C PHE A 130 3.22 9.07 -0.40
N SER A 131 4.14 9.96 -0.05
CA SER A 131 4.24 11.22 -0.76
C SER A 131 4.87 11.01 -2.14
N ARG A 132 4.59 11.90 -3.10
CA ARG A 132 5.13 11.81 -4.44
C ARG A 132 6.65 11.78 -4.46
N ASP A 133 7.29 12.68 -3.69
CA ASP A 133 8.75 12.78 -3.64
C ASP A 133 9.38 11.48 -3.10
N SER A 134 8.77 10.86 -2.08
CA SER A 134 9.27 9.60 -1.53
C SER A 134 9.08 8.45 -2.52
N ALA A 135 7.96 8.40 -3.21
CA ALA A 135 7.71 7.41 -4.26
C ALA A 135 8.74 7.50 -5.39
N ASP A 136 9.05 8.72 -5.84
CA ASP A 136 10.05 8.97 -6.88
C ASP A 136 11.45 8.56 -6.42
N GLN A 137 11.87 8.95 -5.21
CA GLN A 137 13.16 8.54 -4.64
C GLN A 137 13.30 7.03 -4.53
N ILE A 138 12.27 6.33 -4.05
CA ILE A 138 12.27 4.87 -3.96
C ILE A 138 12.44 4.25 -5.34
N LEU A 139 11.67 4.71 -6.33
CA LEU A 139 11.72 4.18 -7.68
C LEU A 139 13.09 4.41 -8.34
N GLN A 140 13.64 5.63 -8.22
CA GLN A 140 14.94 6.00 -8.80
C GLN A 140 16.12 5.25 -8.16
N SER A 141 16.01 4.85 -6.90
CA SER A 141 17.06 4.11 -6.19
C SER A 141 17.34 2.73 -6.81
N ARG A 142 16.37 2.15 -7.51
CA ARG A 142 16.38 0.79 -8.04
C ARG A 142 16.52 -0.31 -6.99
N MET A 143 16.41 0.01 -5.70
CA MET A 143 16.52 -0.96 -4.62
C MET A 143 15.42 -2.02 -4.66
N LEU A 144 14.26 -1.69 -5.24
CA LEU A 144 13.17 -2.66 -5.43
C LEU A 144 13.53 -3.81 -6.39
N ARG A 145 14.62 -3.70 -7.14
CA ARG A 145 15.16 -4.73 -8.03
C ARG A 145 16.22 -5.62 -7.36
N ASP A 146 16.50 -5.40 -6.09
CA ASP A 146 17.47 -6.19 -5.35
C ASP A 146 17.04 -7.67 -5.35
N VAL A 147 17.95 -8.55 -5.77
CA VAL A 147 17.66 -9.99 -5.87
C VAL A 147 17.28 -10.61 -4.54
N ARG A 148 17.73 -10.04 -3.43
CA ARG A 148 17.40 -10.48 -2.08
C ARG A 148 15.91 -10.36 -1.76
N LEU A 149 15.19 -9.47 -2.42
CA LEU A 149 13.74 -9.29 -2.25
C LEU A 149 12.91 -10.46 -2.82
N LYS A 150 13.51 -11.35 -3.61
CA LYS A 150 12.85 -12.53 -4.18
C LYS A 150 12.87 -13.75 -3.26
N GLU A 151 13.76 -13.76 -2.30
CA GLU A 151 13.96 -14.88 -1.39
C GLU A 151 14.06 -14.40 0.06
N PRO A 152 12.93 -14.04 0.69
CA PRO A 152 12.93 -13.50 2.04
C PRO A 152 13.66 -14.35 3.09
N ALA A 153 13.72 -15.67 2.91
CA ALA A 153 14.41 -16.57 3.82
C ALA A 153 15.94 -16.43 3.79
N ASN A 154 16.50 -15.86 2.72
CA ASN A 154 17.96 -15.74 2.53
C ASN A 154 18.49 -14.35 2.91
N PHE A 155 17.68 -13.52 3.56
CA PHE A 155 18.12 -12.22 4.03
C PHE A 155 19.04 -12.30 5.25
N ILE A 156 20.15 -13.00 5.07
CA ILE A 156 21.36 -12.75 5.83
C ILE A 156 22.03 -11.60 5.11
N ASN A 157 21.96 -10.41 5.65
CA ASN A 157 22.49 -9.30 4.92
C ASN A 157 23.45 -8.45 5.75
N ASP A 158 24.21 -7.67 5.03
CA ASP A 158 25.26 -6.82 5.55
C ASP A 158 24.71 -5.53 6.20
N SER A 159 23.40 -5.27 6.05
CA SER A 159 22.73 -4.12 6.68
C SER A 159 22.08 -4.53 8.00
N PRO A 160 22.49 -3.98 9.14
CA PRO A 160 21.84 -4.23 10.44
C PRO A 160 20.36 -3.87 10.42
N TYR A 161 19.98 -2.87 9.65
CA TYR A 161 18.59 -2.44 9.46
C TYR A 161 17.76 -3.53 8.80
N PHE A 162 18.28 -4.11 7.75
CA PHE A 162 17.59 -5.14 7.00
C PHE A 162 17.43 -6.44 7.79
N PHE A 163 18.45 -6.86 8.51
CA PHE A 163 18.37 -8.02 9.40
C PHE A 163 17.24 -7.87 10.43
N ARG A 164 17.11 -6.68 11.03
CA ARG A 164 16.03 -6.40 11.98
C ARG A 164 14.66 -6.49 11.32
N MET A 165 14.51 -5.98 10.12
CA MET A 165 13.25 -6.05 9.37
C MET A 165 12.91 -7.48 8.96
N ALA A 166 13.85 -8.23 8.41
CA ALA A 166 13.66 -9.64 8.02
C ALA A 166 13.30 -10.50 9.24
N TYR A 167 13.98 -10.29 10.37
CA TYR A 167 13.68 -10.98 11.61
C TYR A 167 12.26 -10.67 12.11
N ARG A 168 11.85 -9.42 12.08
CA ARG A 168 10.49 -9.00 12.46
C ARG A 168 9.45 -9.56 11.49
N ALA A 169 9.68 -9.49 10.19
CA ALA A 169 8.78 -10.06 9.18
C ALA A 169 8.52 -11.55 9.46
N ASN A 170 9.58 -12.33 9.68
CA ASN A 170 9.45 -13.76 9.96
C ASN A 170 8.72 -14.06 11.27
N ARG A 171 8.86 -13.24 12.30
CA ARG A 171 8.19 -13.45 13.59
C ARG A 171 6.78 -12.86 13.66
N CYS A 172 6.55 -11.76 12.96
CA CYS A 172 5.28 -11.05 12.99
C CYS A 172 4.36 -11.43 11.82
N GLY A 173 4.81 -12.28 10.90
CA GLY A 173 4.03 -12.68 9.73
C GLY A 173 3.72 -11.52 8.79
N LEU A 174 4.60 -10.52 8.68
CA LEU A 174 4.40 -9.36 7.83
C LEU A 174 4.35 -9.76 6.36
N ALA A 175 3.46 -9.15 5.59
CA ALA A 175 3.43 -9.25 4.14
C ALA A 175 4.61 -8.48 3.52
N SER A 176 4.91 -8.76 2.25
CA SER A 176 6.08 -8.19 1.58
C SER A 176 6.11 -6.66 1.55
N PHE A 177 4.95 -5.99 1.41
CA PHE A 177 4.87 -4.52 1.49
C PHE A 177 5.30 -3.99 2.86
N ASP A 178 4.92 -4.67 3.93
CA ASP A 178 5.11 -4.23 5.31
C ASP A 178 6.60 -4.14 5.70
N TRP A 179 7.47 -4.87 5.05
CA TRP A 179 8.90 -4.86 5.35
C TRP A 179 9.79 -4.33 4.22
N ILE A 180 9.43 -4.55 2.94
CA ILE A 180 10.24 -4.05 1.82
C ILE A 180 10.24 -2.53 1.81
N VAL A 181 9.07 -1.91 1.92
CA VAL A 181 8.95 -0.44 1.83
C VAL A 181 9.69 0.26 2.98
N PRO A 182 9.50 -0.12 4.26
CA PRO A 182 10.27 0.47 5.35
C PRO A 182 11.77 0.23 5.25
N TRP A 183 12.20 -0.93 4.76
CA TRP A 183 13.61 -1.19 4.52
C TRP A 183 14.19 -0.22 3.50
N VAL A 184 13.58 -0.12 2.31
CA VAL A 184 14.05 0.81 1.28
C VAL A 184 14.01 2.25 1.77
N ALA A 185 12.94 2.65 2.45
CA ALA A 185 12.81 3.99 3.02
C ALA A 185 13.92 4.29 4.03
N GLY A 186 14.25 3.34 4.90
CA GLY A 186 15.33 3.47 5.87
C GLY A 186 16.69 3.64 5.24
N GLU A 187 17.03 2.81 4.25
CA GLU A 187 18.31 2.92 3.52
C GLU A 187 18.44 4.25 2.77
N LEU A 188 17.34 4.84 2.34
CA LEU A 188 17.31 6.13 1.65
C LEU A 188 17.14 7.35 2.59
N GLY A 189 17.00 7.12 3.90
CA GLY A 189 16.72 8.19 4.86
C GLY A 189 15.33 8.82 4.69
N ILE A 190 14.40 8.13 4.03
CA ILE A 190 13.02 8.59 3.86
C ILE A 190 12.26 8.38 5.17
N PRO A 191 11.60 9.40 5.72
CA PRO A 191 10.82 9.27 6.94
C PRO A 191 9.69 8.24 6.82
N VAL A 192 9.56 7.40 7.84
CA VAL A 192 8.43 6.47 8.00
C VAL A 192 7.70 6.86 9.29
N TYR A 193 6.40 7.16 9.20
CA TYR A 193 5.68 7.70 10.36
C TYR A 193 4.20 7.34 10.40
N ARG A 194 3.60 7.49 11.57
CA ARG A 194 2.18 7.27 11.79
C ARG A 194 1.34 8.33 11.08
N PHE A 195 0.23 7.90 10.49
CA PHE A 195 -0.82 8.76 9.97
C PHE A 195 -2.14 8.42 10.68
N ASP A 196 -2.58 9.30 11.57
CA ASP A 196 -3.68 9.03 12.50
C ASP A 196 -5.07 8.94 11.86
N GLU A 197 -5.19 9.21 10.57
CA GLU A 197 -6.42 9.01 9.80
C GLU A 197 -6.63 7.56 9.35
N VAL A 198 -5.61 6.69 9.51
CA VAL A 198 -5.62 5.29 9.08
C VAL A 198 -5.44 4.38 10.28
N ASN A 199 -6.24 3.31 10.36
CA ASN A 199 -6.08 2.26 11.35
C ASN A 199 -6.20 0.88 10.72
N CYS A 200 -5.10 0.15 10.68
CA CYS A 200 -5.05 -1.22 10.20
C CYS A 200 -4.91 -2.18 11.37
N GLY A 201 -5.83 -3.13 11.48
CA GLY A 201 -5.76 -4.25 12.42
C GLY A 201 -5.00 -5.44 11.82
N TRP A 202 -4.68 -6.38 12.68
CA TRP A 202 -4.11 -7.67 12.28
C TRP A 202 -5.22 -8.71 12.25
N GLN A 203 -5.57 -9.22 11.07
CA GLN A 203 -6.58 -10.28 10.86
C GLN A 203 -8.01 -9.96 11.35
N GLN A 204 -8.22 -8.86 12.06
CA GLN A 204 -9.54 -8.44 12.54
C GLN A 204 -9.73 -6.94 12.31
N PRO A 205 -10.96 -6.51 12.04
CA PRO A 205 -11.28 -5.09 11.92
C PRO A 205 -10.87 -4.35 13.19
N PRO A 206 -10.08 -3.28 13.07
CA PRO A 206 -9.76 -2.48 14.24
C PRO A 206 -10.98 -1.67 14.67
N PRO A 207 -11.12 -1.39 15.98
CA PRO A 207 -12.21 -0.53 16.44
C PRO A 207 -12.09 0.86 15.82
N ASN A 208 -13.22 1.39 15.38
CA ASN A 208 -13.31 2.77 14.87
C ASN A 208 -14.37 3.55 15.65
N PRO A 209 -14.11 3.89 16.95
CA PRO A 209 -15.07 4.59 17.78
C PRO A 209 -15.38 5.96 17.17
N GLU A 210 -16.68 6.26 17.05
CA GLU A 210 -17.19 7.55 16.58
C GLU A 210 -16.64 8.01 15.21
N GLY A 211 -16.21 7.08 14.35
CA GLY A 211 -15.62 7.40 13.05
C GLY A 211 -14.29 8.16 13.15
N ARG A 212 -13.51 7.89 14.18
CA ARG A 212 -12.20 8.51 14.40
C ARG A 212 -11.29 8.39 13.18
N TYR A 213 -11.20 7.20 12.61
CA TYR A 213 -10.36 6.93 11.44
C TYR A 213 -11.14 7.11 10.14
N ALA A 214 -10.50 7.66 9.14
CA ALA A 214 -11.04 7.77 7.79
C ALA A 214 -10.98 6.42 7.07
N VAL A 215 -9.93 5.65 7.31
CA VAL A 215 -9.66 4.37 6.65
C VAL A 215 -9.33 3.31 7.69
N SER A 216 -9.90 2.12 7.54
CA SER A 216 -9.54 0.94 8.32
C SER A 216 -9.40 -0.31 7.45
N HIS A 217 -8.63 -1.29 7.93
CA HIS A 217 -8.39 -2.58 7.31
C HIS A 217 -8.13 -3.65 8.40
N PRO A 218 -8.58 -4.89 8.25
CA PRO A 218 -9.48 -5.37 7.20
C PRO A 218 -10.95 -4.98 7.42
N ARG A 219 -11.80 -5.25 6.43
CA ARG A 219 -13.26 -5.21 6.56
C ARG A 219 -13.72 -6.40 7.41
N GLY A 220 -14.72 -6.20 8.27
CA GLY A 220 -15.34 -7.27 9.08
C GLY A 220 -16.29 -8.15 8.29
#